data_1289b7b902fdb5034aaba413172c9e6c
#
_entry.id   1289b7b902fdb5034aaba413172c9e6c
#
_cell.length_a   1.000
_cell.length_b   1.000
_cell.length_c   1.000
_cell.angle_alpha   90.00
_cell.angle_beta   90.00
_cell.angle_gamma   90.00
#
_symmetry.space_group_name_H-M   'P 1'
#
loop_
_entity.id
_entity.type
_entity.pdbx_description
1 polymer ?
#
loop_
_entity_poly.entity_id
_entity_poly.type
_entity_poly.pdbx_seq_one_letter_code
_entity_poly.pdbx_strand_id
1 'polypeptide(L)'
;MNKKTIHWLVPYDNPSLDTILNSNLASIRLRLGCLLRQKNYEVTFGNNITNNPYALVIGKIGASNSNARENLWINQITEQKKGGAKIILDYTDDHLNFRSPMTSFYEKSLPYLDAGITSSTFLADKLKQKSNFFIEIIPDAIEVPIFKPKINQNNSKNIFWFGHASNINYLLNFVSKWRNLKHKTTLFILTNEQGVVIFNQTKLNIDKNLSIQLGLWSIQAMINTSKFCDLIIIPSDPNDPKKAGVSSNRLMTALALGLPTAASVMESYKKYDQYFMDIDSEKFIELIDNPDKFHNQVLDAQDKIIPQFTQEAIGQKWINFFEKLS
;
A
#
# COMPACT_ATOMS: atom_id res chain seq x y z
N MET A 1 34.32 -8.70 -1.74
CA MET A 1 33.70 -8.69 -0.41
C MET A 1 32.42 -9.50 -0.47
N ASN A 2 32.18 -10.39 0.49
CA ASN A 2 30.91 -11.10 0.57
C ASN A 2 29.81 -10.08 0.90
N LYS A 3 28.68 -10.14 0.16
CA LYS A 3 27.53 -9.28 0.44
C LYS A 3 26.94 -9.64 1.80
N LYS A 4 26.53 -8.62 2.55
CA LYS A 4 25.74 -8.84 3.78
C LYS A 4 24.39 -9.44 3.41
N THR A 5 23.95 -10.46 4.14
CA THR A 5 22.66 -11.15 3.92
C THR A 5 21.57 -10.49 4.77
N ILE A 6 20.45 -10.15 4.15
CA ILE A 6 19.23 -9.68 4.83
C ILE A 6 18.19 -10.78 4.69
N HIS A 7 17.63 -11.23 5.81
CA HIS A 7 16.49 -12.14 5.78
C HIS A 7 15.19 -11.40 6.06
N TRP A 8 14.18 -11.60 5.20
CA TRP A 8 12.85 -11.02 5.38
C TRP A 8 11.86 -12.11 5.82
N LEU A 9 11.39 -12.01 7.05
CA LEU A 9 10.38 -12.91 7.59
C LEU A 9 9.03 -12.61 6.94
N VAL A 10 8.49 -13.60 6.22
CA VAL A 10 7.16 -13.55 5.59
C VAL A 10 6.33 -14.77 5.98
N PRO A 11 4.99 -14.71 5.93
CA PRO A 11 4.10 -15.79 6.41
C PRO A 11 4.01 -17.00 5.46
N TYR A 12 4.88 -17.11 4.48
CA TYR A 12 4.85 -18.15 3.45
C TYR A 12 5.93 -19.21 3.69
N ASP A 13 5.57 -20.48 3.48
CA ASP A 13 6.52 -21.59 3.49
C ASP A 13 7.29 -21.60 2.16
N ASN A 14 8.61 -21.39 2.20
CA ASN A 14 9.51 -21.44 1.05
C ASN A 14 8.93 -20.77 -0.22
N PRO A 15 8.53 -19.49 -0.15
CA PRO A 15 7.91 -18.82 -1.29
C PRO A 15 8.91 -18.68 -2.45
N SER A 16 8.43 -18.80 -3.69
CA SER A 16 9.21 -18.43 -4.86
C SER A 16 9.34 -16.91 -4.98
N LEU A 17 10.30 -16.43 -5.75
CA LEU A 17 10.41 -15.01 -6.08
C LEU A 17 9.13 -14.49 -6.73
N ASP A 18 8.51 -15.28 -7.61
CA ASP A 18 7.26 -14.95 -8.26
C ASP A 18 6.11 -14.77 -7.25
N THR A 19 6.04 -15.64 -6.23
CA THR A 19 5.06 -15.52 -5.13
C THR A 19 5.20 -14.18 -4.39
N ILE A 20 6.41 -13.71 -4.17
CA ILE A 20 6.69 -12.42 -3.51
C ILE A 20 6.30 -11.25 -4.42
N LEU A 21 6.76 -11.26 -5.68
CA LEU A 21 6.56 -10.15 -6.61
C LEU A 21 5.10 -10.00 -7.08
N ASN A 22 4.30 -11.07 -7.01
CA ASN A 22 2.88 -11.07 -7.34
C ASN A 22 1.97 -11.19 -6.10
N SER A 23 2.51 -11.02 -4.90
CA SER A 23 1.73 -11.12 -3.66
C SER A 23 0.55 -10.13 -3.64
N ASN A 24 -0.62 -10.60 -3.23
CA ASN A 24 -1.78 -9.74 -2.96
C ASN A 24 -1.57 -8.82 -1.75
N LEU A 25 -0.57 -9.09 -0.91
CA LEU A 25 -0.16 -8.22 0.19
C LEU A 25 0.80 -7.15 -0.35
N ALA A 26 0.28 -5.93 -0.51
CA ALA A 26 1.04 -4.80 -1.03
C ALA A 26 2.34 -4.56 -0.24
N SER A 27 2.31 -4.69 1.10
CA SER A 27 3.49 -4.54 1.95
C SER A 27 4.63 -5.52 1.60
N ILE A 28 4.32 -6.75 1.22
CA ILE A 28 5.34 -7.72 0.77
C ILE A 28 5.84 -7.32 -0.62
N ARG A 29 4.95 -7.12 -1.57
CA ARG A 29 5.28 -6.85 -2.96
C ARG A 29 6.04 -5.53 -3.15
N LEU A 30 5.59 -4.45 -2.50
CA LEU A 30 6.14 -3.11 -2.68
C LEU A 30 7.40 -2.85 -1.84
N ARG A 31 7.58 -3.57 -0.74
CA ARG A 31 8.68 -3.35 0.20
C ARG A 31 9.78 -4.39 0.03
N LEU A 32 9.52 -5.67 0.31
CA LEU A 32 10.46 -6.74 0.03
C LEU A 32 10.77 -6.82 -1.48
N GLY A 33 9.77 -6.75 -2.36
CA GLY A 33 9.97 -6.75 -3.80
C GLY A 33 10.84 -5.58 -4.30
N CYS A 34 10.77 -4.41 -3.66
CA CYS A 34 11.66 -3.29 -3.96
C CYS A 34 13.10 -3.62 -3.55
N LEU A 35 13.32 -4.16 -2.35
CA LEU A 35 14.66 -4.52 -1.86
C LEU A 35 15.30 -5.64 -2.69
N LEU A 36 14.53 -6.63 -3.15
CA LEU A 36 14.99 -7.73 -3.99
C LEU A 36 15.59 -7.26 -5.34
N ARG A 37 15.21 -6.09 -5.81
CA ARG A 37 15.76 -5.49 -7.04
C ARG A 37 17.10 -4.79 -6.80
N GLN A 38 17.49 -4.58 -5.54
CA GLN A 38 18.77 -3.95 -5.20
C GLN A 38 19.90 -4.99 -5.18
N LYS A 39 21.03 -4.66 -5.75
CA LYS A 39 22.18 -5.59 -5.85
C LYS A 39 23.19 -5.48 -4.70
N ASN A 40 22.96 -4.57 -3.76
CA ASN A 40 23.88 -4.26 -2.67
C ASN A 40 23.92 -5.34 -1.59
N TYR A 41 22.82 -6.05 -1.40
CA TYR A 41 22.64 -7.09 -0.39
C TYR A 41 22.25 -8.42 -1.04
N GLU A 42 22.55 -9.50 -0.35
CA GLU A 42 21.91 -10.78 -0.60
C GLU A 42 20.62 -10.82 0.21
N VAL A 43 19.47 -10.98 -0.45
CA VAL A 43 18.16 -10.96 0.20
C VAL A 43 17.54 -12.34 0.15
N THR A 44 17.34 -12.93 1.33
CA THR A 44 16.59 -14.18 1.52
C THR A 44 15.23 -13.87 2.15
N PHE A 45 14.27 -14.75 1.99
CA PHE A 45 12.93 -14.56 2.53
C PHE A 45 12.23 -15.90 2.79
N GLY A 46 11.33 -15.90 3.74
CA GLY A 46 10.59 -17.10 4.12
C GLY A 46 10.15 -17.01 5.58
N ASN A 47 9.50 -18.06 6.04
CA ASN A 47 9.08 -18.18 7.44
C ASN A 47 10.09 -18.95 8.32
N ASN A 48 11.16 -19.49 7.74
CA ASN A 48 12.26 -20.16 8.43
C ASN A 48 13.56 -19.39 8.17
N ILE A 49 14.27 -19.08 9.24
CA ILE A 49 15.56 -18.39 9.17
C ILE A 49 16.64 -19.44 9.31
N THR A 50 17.34 -19.77 8.22
CA THR A 50 18.30 -20.88 8.18
C THR A 50 19.76 -20.47 8.41
N ASN A 51 20.08 -19.18 8.27
CA ASN A 51 21.46 -18.65 8.37
C ASN A 51 21.49 -17.45 9.31
N ASN A 52 22.64 -17.13 9.89
CA ASN A 52 22.83 -15.91 10.67
C ASN A 52 22.91 -14.71 9.71
N PRO A 53 21.78 -14.03 9.40
CA PRO A 53 21.82 -12.88 8.53
C PRO A 53 22.45 -11.68 9.25
N TYR A 54 22.98 -10.74 8.49
CA TYR A 54 23.36 -9.44 9.01
C TYR A 54 22.16 -8.72 9.63
N ALA A 55 20.98 -8.80 8.97
CA ALA A 55 19.75 -8.23 9.44
C ALA A 55 18.56 -9.17 9.20
N LEU A 56 17.66 -9.25 10.18
CA LEU A 56 16.38 -9.92 10.09
C LEU A 56 15.29 -8.85 10.08
N VAL A 57 14.54 -8.75 8.99
CA VAL A 57 13.37 -7.87 8.88
C VAL A 57 12.10 -8.64 9.18
N ILE A 58 11.38 -8.21 10.21
CA ILE A 58 10.06 -8.71 10.55
C ILE A 58 9.06 -7.96 9.66
N GLY A 59 8.59 -8.61 8.59
CA GLY A 59 7.59 -8.06 7.69
C GLY A 59 6.16 -8.25 8.21
N LYS A 60 5.19 -7.96 7.36
CA LYS A 60 3.78 -8.21 7.66
C LYS A 60 3.49 -9.70 7.67
N ILE A 61 3.02 -10.19 8.81
CA ILE A 61 2.54 -11.57 8.98
C ILE A 61 1.01 -11.61 8.93
N GLY A 62 0.46 -12.68 8.38
CA GLY A 62 -0.99 -12.88 8.31
C GLY A 62 -1.59 -13.40 9.62
N ALA A 63 -2.85 -13.04 9.89
CA ALA A 63 -3.56 -13.45 11.10
C ALA A 63 -3.64 -14.98 11.28
N SER A 64 -3.85 -15.72 10.20
CA SER A 64 -3.95 -17.19 10.23
C SER A 64 -2.67 -17.89 10.65
N ASN A 65 -1.52 -17.24 10.45
CA ASN A 65 -0.21 -17.83 10.76
C ASN A 65 0.34 -17.37 12.11
N SER A 66 -0.12 -16.21 12.65
CA SER A 66 0.45 -15.65 13.88
C SER A 66 0.25 -16.56 15.09
N ASN A 67 -0.95 -17.08 15.30
CA ASN A 67 -1.25 -17.91 16.48
C ASN A 67 -0.53 -19.26 16.44
N ALA A 68 -0.40 -19.89 15.28
CA ALA A 68 0.24 -21.22 15.15
C ALA A 68 1.78 -21.16 15.20
N ARG A 69 2.38 -20.04 14.82
CA ARG A 69 3.83 -19.90 14.62
C ARG A 69 4.50 -18.87 15.52
N GLU A 70 3.73 -18.15 16.32
CA GLU A 70 4.24 -17.05 17.14
C GLU A 70 5.45 -17.47 17.98
N ASN A 71 5.33 -18.55 18.74
CA ASN A 71 6.42 -19.03 19.60
C ASN A 71 7.66 -19.44 18.80
N LEU A 72 7.46 -20.08 17.64
CA LEU A 72 8.56 -20.47 16.75
C LEU A 72 9.30 -19.22 16.25
N TRP A 73 8.57 -18.21 15.76
CA TRP A 73 9.17 -16.98 15.25
C TRP A 73 9.86 -16.17 16.35
N ILE A 74 9.28 -16.07 17.53
CA ILE A 74 9.93 -15.40 18.68
C ILE A 74 11.22 -16.11 19.08
N ASN A 75 11.24 -17.44 19.12
CA ASN A 75 12.45 -18.18 19.38
C ASN A 75 13.52 -17.93 18.30
N GLN A 76 13.15 -17.98 17.03
CA GLN A 76 14.07 -17.68 15.93
C GLN A 76 14.60 -16.24 16.01
N ILE A 77 13.76 -15.25 16.27
CA ILE A 77 14.17 -13.83 16.47
C ILE A 77 15.18 -13.75 17.61
N THR A 78 14.91 -14.42 18.72
CA THR A 78 15.80 -14.42 19.90
C THR A 78 17.16 -15.05 19.59
N GLU A 79 17.19 -16.16 18.85
CA GLU A 79 18.43 -16.82 18.42
C GLU A 79 19.25 -15.94 17.48
N GLN A 80 18.60 -15.35 16.47
CA GLN A 80 19.28 -14.45 15.54
C GLN A 80 19.84 -13.21 16.26
N LYS A 81 19.10 -12.65 17.22
CA LYS A 81 19.58 -11.55 18.06
C LYS A 81 20.83 -11.93 18.84
N LYS A 82 20.84 -13.11 19.47
CA LYS A 82 22.02 -13.64 20.18
C LYS A 82 23.20 -13.87 19.24
N GLY A 83 22.92 -14.26 17.99
CA GLY A 83 23.92 -14.42 16.93
C GLY A 83 24.47 -13.09 16.37
N GLY A 84 23.98 -11.93 16.84
CA GLY A 84 24.46 -10.62 16.43
C GLY A 84 23.70 -10.00 15.25
N ALA A 85 22.64 -10.64 14.76
CA ALA A 85 21.80 -10.06 13.72
C ALA A 85 21.07 -8.80 14.22
N LYS A 86 20.93 -7.80 13.34
CA LYS A 86 20.09 -6.63 13.58
C LYS A 86 18.63 -7.02 13.35
N ILE A 87 17.78 -6.83 14.35
CA ILE A 87 16.36 -7.15 14.27
C ILE A 87 15.56 -5.87 13.94
N ILE A 88 14.85 -5.88 12.83
CA ILE A 88 14.18 -4.71 12.27
C ILE A 88 12.69 -5.02 12.12
N LEU A 89 11.83 -4.13 12.58
CA LEU A 89 10.38 -4.22 12.36
C LEU A 89 9.98 -3.37 11.16
N ASP A 90 9.42 -3.98 10.12
CA ASP A 90 8.72 -3.28 9.03
C ASP A 90 7.23 -3.12 9.37
N TYR A 91 6.88 -1.99 9.99
CA TYR A 91 5.57 -1.72 10.58
C TYR A 91 4.69 -0.94 9.61
N THR A 92 3.81 -1.64 8.92
CA THR A 92 2.95 -1.08 7.85
C THR A 92 1.49 -0.88 8.23
N ASP A 93 1.06 -1.43 9.37
CA ASP A 93 -0.28 -1.28 9.95
C ASP A 93 -0.17 -1.17 11.47
N ASP A 94 -1.11 -0.46 12.12
CA ASP A 94 -1.06 -0.18 13.56
C ASP A 94 -1.61 -1.33 14.42
N HIS A 95 -0.91 -2.47 14.43
CA HIS A 95 -1.29 -3.65 15.21
C HIS A 95 -0.98 -3.55 16.72
N LEU A 96 -0.17 -2.60 17.15
CA LEU A 96 0.19 -2.42 18.56
C LEU A 96 -0.82 -1.57 19.33
N ASN A 97 -1.59 -0.70 18.65
CA ASN A 97 -2.60 0.14 19.29
C ASN A 97 -4.03 -0.40 19.07
N PHE A 98 -4.23 -1.25 18.06
CA PHE A 98 -5.51 -1.90 17.79
C PHE A 98 -5.37 -3.40 17.91
N ARG A 99 -6.18 -4.01 18.80
CA ARG A 99 -6.18 -5.46 18.97
C ARG A 99 -6.47 -6.15 17.64
N SER A 100 -5.51 -6.95 17.22
CA SER A 100 -5.59 -7.82 16.06
C SER A 100 -5.02 -9.20 16.45
N PRO A 101 -5.27 -10.25 15.67
CA PRO A 101 -4.63 -11.55 15.90
C PRO A 101 -3.09 -11.50 15.91
N MET A 102 -2.49 -10.45 15.35
CA MET A 102 -1.04 -10.27 15.25
C MET A 102 -0.44 -9.45 16.39
N THR A 103 -1.25 -8.81 17.23
CA THR A 103 -0.80 -7.91 18.30
C THR A 103 0.18 -8.60 19.24
N SER A 104 -0.14 -9.80 19.73
CA SER A 104 0.71 -10.58 20.64
C SER A 104 2.11 -10.83 20.07
N PHE A 105 2.21 -11.19 18.80
CA PHE A 105 3.50 -11.39 18.13
C PHE A 105 4.34 -10.11 18.08
N TYR A 106 3.73 -8.98 17.68
CA TYR A 106 4.45 -7.71 17.63
C TYR A 106 4.88 -7.23 19.01
N GLU A 107 4.01 -7.33 20.04
CA GLU A 107 4.34 -6.99 21.42
C GLU A 107 5.52 -7.82 21.94
N LYS A 108 5.52 -9.14 21.71
CA LYS A 108 6.61 -10.04 22.10
C LYS A 108 7.90 -9.80 21.32
N SER A 109 7.82 -9.23 20.13
CA SER A 109 8.99 -8.90 19.31
C SER A 109 9.69 -7.63 19.77
N LEU A 110 8.97 -6.66 20.34
CA LEU A 110 9.49 -5.32 20.70
C LEU A 110 10.83 -5.35 21.48
N PRO A 111 11.03 -6.23 22.51
CA PRO A 111 12.27 -6.25 23.28
C PRO A 111 13.54 -6.61 22.50
N TYR A 112 13.37 -7.21 21.32
CA TYR A 112 14.50 -7.67 20.51
C TYR A 112 14.90 -6.69 19.41
N LEU A 113 14.07 -5.67 19.14
CA LEU A 113 14.25 -4.78 17.98
C LEU A 113 15.42 -3.82 18.17
N ASP A 114 16.19 -3.63 17.11
CA ASP A 114 17.23 -2.60 16.99
C ASP A 114 16.71 -1.35 16.28
N ALA A 115 15.76 -1.53 15.35
CA ALA A 115 15.19 -0.44 14.58
C ALA A 115 13.79 -0.77 14.06
N GLY A 116 13.07 0.25 13.63
CA GLY A 116 11.79 0.15 12.97
C GLY A 116 11.76 0.90 11.64
N ILE A 117 10.94 0.42 10.73
CA ILE A 117 10.62 1.10 9.48
C ILE A 117 9.11 1.23 9.40
N THR A 118 8.63 2.39 8.95
CA THR A 118 7.20 2.63 8.77
C THR A 118 6.93 3.23 7.39
N SER A 119 5.70 3.07 6.90
CA SER A 119 5.31 3.64 5.61
C SER A 119 4.83 5.10 5.70
N SER A 120 4.60 5.62 6.91
CA SER A 120 4.08 6.97 7.12
C SER A 120 4.57 7.56 8.45
N THR A 121 4.54 8.90 8.54
CA THR A 121 4.85 9.64 9.78
C THR A 121 3.91 9.24 10.92
N PHE A 122 2.62 9.08 10.63
CA PHE A 122 1.63 8.65 11.62
C PHE A 122 2.03 7.33 12.29
N LEU A 123 2.39 6.31 11.50
CA LEU A 123 2.84 5.01 12.05
C LEU A 123 4.16 5.14 12.81
N ALA A 124 5.07 6.01 12.36
CA ALA A 124 6.32 6.26 13.06
C ALA A 124 6.06 6.86 14.45
N ASP A 125 5.16 7.82 14.57
CA ASP A 125 4.81 8.44 15.84
C ASP A 125 4.07 7.47 16.78
N LYS A 126 3.22 6.60 16.23
CA LYS A 126 2.59 5.51 17.00
C LYS A 126 3.61 4.48 17.51
N LEU A 127 4.57 4.10 16.68
CA LEU A 127 5.62 3.16 17.09
C LEU A 127 6.58 3.75 18.11
N LYS A 128 6.93 5.06 18.02
CA LYS A 128 7.74 5.79 19.01
C LYS A 128 7.12 5.78 20.42
N GLN A 129 5.79 5.73 20.51
CA GLN A 129 5.10 5.64 21.82
C GLN A 129 5.33 4.29 22.51
N LYS A 130 5.75 3.27 21.78
CA LYS A 130 5.96 1.90 22.26
C LYS A 130 7.43 1.51 22.38
N SER A 131 8.35 2.35 21.90
CA SER A 131 9.77 1.97 21.76
C SER A 131 10.68 3.19 21.69
N ASN A 132 11.95 2.98 22.08
CA ASN A 132 13.01 3.99 22.02
C ASN A 132 14.06 3.72 20.93
N PHE A 133 13.85 2.70 20.09
CA PHE A 133 14.80 2.42 19.01
C PHE A 133 14.63 3.38 17.83
N PHE A 134 15.64 3.42 16.98
CA PHE A 134 15.63 4.23 15.75
C PHE A 134 14.50 3.82 14.80
N ILE A 135 13.74 4.79 14.30
CA ILE A 135 12.65 4.57 13.35
C ILE A 135 12.88 5.42 12.10
N GLU A 136 12.93 4.77 10.93
CA GLU A 136 13.02 5.41 9.62
C GLU A 136 11.66 5.35 8.90
N ILE A 137 11.36 6.37 8.11
CA ILE A 137 10.16 6.39 7.26
C ILE A 137 10.56 6.05 5.83
N ILE A 138 10.19 4.85 5.39
CA ILE A 138 10.36 4.40 4.01
C ILE A 138 8.97 4.14 3.43
N PRO A 139 8.44 5.01 2.57
CA PRO A 139 7.14 4.81 1.93
C PRO A 139 7.17 3.63 0.94
N ASP A 140 5.99 3.22 0.49
CA ASP A 140 5.87 2.19 -0.53
C ASP A 140 6.27 2.72 -1.91
N ALA A 141 6.99 1.91 -2.68
CA ALA A 141 7.31 2.23 -4.06
C ALA A 141 6.08 2.10 -4.98
N ILE A 142 6.03 2.90 -6.05
CA ILE A 142 5.11 2.66 -7.15
C ILE A 142 5.62 1.48 -8.01
N GLU A 143 4.68 0.73 -8.59
CA GLU A 143 4.98 -0.45 -9.42
C GLU A 143 4.40 -0.33 -10.83
N VAL A 144 3.92 0.85 -11.19
CA VAL A 144 3.34 1.15 -12.50
C VAL A 144 4.22 2.14 -13.26
N PRO A 145 4.19 2.14 -14.61
CA PRO A 145 4.83 3.18 -15.39
C PRO A 145 4.14 4.54 -15.17
N ILE A 146 4.87 5.61 -15.43
CA ILE A 146 4.34 6.96 -15.38
C ILE A 146 3.71 7.28 -16.74
N PHE A 147 2.39 7.46 -16.76
CA PHE A 147 1.64 7.86 -17.95
C PHE A 147 1.25 9.34 -17.85
N LYS A 148 1.37 10.05 -18.96
CA LYS A 148 0.84 11.42 -19.04
C LYS A 148 -0.68 11.41 -19.03
N PRO A 149 -1.33 12.41 -18.40
CA PRO A 149 -2.77 12.60 -18.50
C PRO A 149 -3.25 12.63 -19.95
N LYS A 150 -4.43 12.10 -20.19
CA LYS A 150 -5.05 12.06 -21.52
C LYS A 150 -6.40 12.73 -21.50
N ILE A 151 -6.69 13.48 -22.56
CA ILE A 151 -8.02 14.05 -22.79
C ILE A 151 -8.89 12.98 -23.46
N ASN A 152 -9.96 12.60 -22.77
CA ASN A 152 -11.00 11.75 -23.35
C ASN A 152 -12.10 12.64 -23.95
N GLN A 153 -12.32 12.52 -25.26
CA GLN A 153 -13.33 13.30 -25.98
C GLN A 153 -14.75 12.68 -25.92
N ASN A 154 -14.92 11.62 -25.14
CA ASN A 154 -16.20 10.92 -25.03
C ASN A 154 -17.16 11.61 -24.07
N ASN A 155 -18.46 11.62 -24.41
CA ASN A 155 -19.51 12.13 -23.52
C ASN A 155 -19.81 11.21 -22.32
N SER A 156 -19.24 10.00 -22.27
CA SER A 156 -19.33 9.10 -21.13
C SER A 156 -18.11 9.27 -20.23
N LYS A 157 -18.29 9.04 -18.92
CA LYS A 157 -17.24 9.14 -17.91
C LYS A 157 -16.84 7.75 -17.41
N ASN A 158 -15.56 7.49 -17.40
CA ASN A 158 -14.98 6.24 -16.92
C ASN A 158 -14.22 6.50 -15.63
N ILE A 159 -14.75 6.01 -14.52
CA ILE A 159 -14.17 6.16 -13.19
C ILE A 159 -13.50 4.86 -12.81
N PHE A 160 -12.33 4.95 -12.22
CA PHE A 160 -11.56 3.79 -11.80
C PHE A 160 -11.42 3.72 -10.29
N TRP A 161 -11.55 2.52 -9.75
CA TRP A 161 -11.18 2.18 -8.39
C TRP A 161 -10.42 0.85 -8.38
N PHE A 162 -9.35 0.79 -7.59
CA PHE A 162 -8.63 -0.44 -7.31
C PHE A 162 -8.29 -0.54 -5.83
N GLY A 163 -8.35 -1.76 -5.30
CA GLY A 163 -8.04 -1.98 -3.90
C GLY A 163 -8.33 -3.40 -3.41
N HIS A 164 -7.77 -3.71 -2.24
CA HIS A 164 -8.02 -4.98 -1.56
C HIS A 164 -9.46 -5.05 -1.01
N ALA A 165 -9.98 -6.26 -0.81
CA ALA A 165 -11.31 -6.53 -0.23
C ALA A 165 -11.61 -5.73 1.05
N SER A 166 -10.61 -5.50 1.90
CA SER A 166 -10.76 -4.70 3.12
C SER A 166 -11.14 -3.23 2.90
N ASN A 167 -11.09 -2.75 1.66
CA ASN A 167 -11.45 -1.37 1.29
C ASN A 167 -12.75 -1.30 0.48
N ILE A 168 -13.33 -2.43 0.08
CA ILE A 168 -14.46 -2.44 -0.85
C ILE A 168 -15.71 -1.81 -0.25
N ASN A 169 -15.96 -2.01 1.04
CA ASN A 169 -17.13 -1.45 1.70
C ASN A 169 -17.14 0.09 1.72
N TYR A 170 -15.97 0.74 1.79
CA TYR A 170 -15.88 2.21 1.67
C TYR A 170 -16.29 2.66 0.27
N LEU A 171 -15.87 1.92 -0.78
CA LEU A 171 -16.32 2.18 -2.15
C LEU A 171 -17.85 2.01 -2.27
N LEU A 172 -18.38 0.87 -1.83
CA LEU A 172 -19.80 0.55 -1.96
C LEU A 172 -20.67 1.57 -1.23
N ASN A 173 -20.29 1.96 -0.01
CA ASN A 173 -20.95 3.00 0.77
C ASN A 173 -20.89 4.37 0.09
N PHE A 174 -19.77 4.71 -0.53
CA PHE A 174 -19.62 5.96 -1.25
C PHE A 174 -20.50 6.00 -2.51
N VAL A 175 -20.42 4.98 -3.35
CA VAL A 175 -21.16 4.86 -4.61
C VAL A 175 -22.68 4.75 -4.38
N SER A 176 -23.10 4.10 -3.30
CA SER A 176 -24.53 4.00 -2.94
C SER A 176 -25.19 5.34 -2.67
N LYS A 177 -24.43 6.41 -2.44
CA LYS A 177 -24.92 7.78 -2.24
C LYS A 177 -25.05 8.58 -3.54
N TRP A 178 -24.49 8.10 -4.66
CA TRP A 178 -24.55 8.79 -5.92
C TRP A 178 -25.98 8.85 -6.46
N ARG A 179 -26.40 10.06 -6.86
CA ARG A 179 -27.72 10.32 -7.44
C ARG A 179 -27.59 11.39 -8.50
N ASN A 180 -28.43 11.31 -9.52
CA ASN A 180 -28.58 12.32 -10.56
C ASN A 180 -27.26 12.58 -11.34
N LEU A 181 -26.53 11.51 -11.67
CA LEU A 181 -25.37 11.61 -12.54
C LEU A 181 -25.79 12.21 -13.88
N LYS A 182 -25.11 13.27 -14.33
CA LYS A 182 -25.42 14.00 -15.57
C LYS A 182 -25.05 13.20 -16.81
N HIS A 183 -23.99 12.42 -16.70
CA HIS A 183 -23.41 11.65 -17.80
C HIS A 183 -23.55 10.16 -17.56
N LYS A 184 -23.61 9.38 -18.66
CA LYS A 184 -23.40 7.93 -18.56
C LYS A 184 -22.02 7.68 -17.97
N THR A 185 -21.96 6.97 -16.87
CA THR A 185 -20.75 6.76 -16.09
C THR A 185 -20.50 5.26 -15.94
N THR A 186 -19.28 4.83 -16.19
CA THR A 186 -18.85 3.45 -15.90
C THR A 186 -17.84 3.46 -14.79
N LEU A 187 -18.12 2.74 -13.72
CA LEU A 187 -17.16 2.51 -12.63
C LEU A 187 -16.46 1.18 -12.85
N PHE A 188 -15.16 1.23 -13.11
CA PHE A 188 -14.29 0.06 -13.19
C PHE A 188 -13.75 -0.25 -11.80
N ILE A 189 -13.96 -1.46 -11.33
CA ILE A 189 -13.53 -1.94 -10.02
C ILE A 189 -12.56 -3.10 -10.22
N LEU A 190 -11.32 -2.96 -9.71
CA LEU A 190 -10.35 -4.06 -9.65
C LEU A 190 -10.05 -4.40 -8.20
N THR A 191 -10.33 -5.65 -7.81
CA THR A 191 -10.12 -6.14 -6.45
C THR A 191 -9.67 -7.60 -6.46
N ASN A 192 -9.28 -8.13 -5.29
CA ASN A 192 -8.98 -9.56 -5.16
C ASN A 192 -10.26 -10.41 -5.10
N GLU A 193 -10.14 -11.74 -5.17
CA GLU A 193 -11.27 -12.68 -5.20
C GLU A 193 -12.26 -12.45 -4.05
N GLN A 194 -11.76 -12.23 -2.83
CA GLN A 194 -12.61 -11.93 -1.68
C GLN A 194 -13.43 -10.65 -1.89
N GLY A 195 -12.85 -9.62 -2.51
CA GLY A 195 -13.56 -8.38 -2.83
C GLY A 195 -14.64 -8.60 -3.89
N VAL A 196 -14.41 -9.45 -4.87
CA VAL A 196 -15.42 -9.86 -5.86
C VAL A 196 -16.59 -10.55 -5.17
N VAL A 197 -16.33 -11.46 -4.23
CA VAL A 197 -17.39 -12.14 -3.45
C VAL A 197 -18.21 -11.13 -2.66
N ILE A 198 -17.57 -10.21 -1.92
CA ILE A 198 -18.27 -9.17 -1.14
C ILE A 198 -19.14 -8.31 -2.05
N PHE A 199 -18.61 -7.87 -3.19
CA PHE A 199 -19.35 -7.07 -4.15
C PHE A 199 -20.61 -7.79 -4.64
N ASN A 200 -20.49 -9.05 -5.07
CA ASN A 200 -21.60 -9.83 -5.60
C ASN A 200 -22.69 -10.14 -4.55
N GLN A 201 -22.33 -10.18 -3.27
CA GLN A 201 -23.27 -10.36 -2.16
C GLN A 201 -23.97 -9.07 -1.73
N THR A 202 -23.47 -7.90 -2.18
CA THR A 202 -24.01 -6.60 -1.78
C THR A 202 -25.08 -6.15 -2.75
N LYS A 203 -26.30 -5.90 -2.25
CA LYS A 203 -27.36 -5.26 -3.04
C LYS A 203 -27.11 -3.76 -3.10
N LEU A 204 -26.63 -3.27 -4.24
CA LEU A 204 -26.41 -1.85 -4.48
C LEU A 204 -27.62 -1.22 -5.16
N ASN A 205 -28.12 -0.14 -4.57
CA ASN A 205 -29.02 0.76 -5.28
C ASN A 205 -28.19 1.87 -5.92
N ILE A 206 -27.93 1.74 -7.23
CA ILE A 206 -27.08 2.64 -8.01
C ILE A 206 -27.92 3.61 -8.86
N ASP A 207 -27.33 4.74 -9.21
CA ASP A 207 -27.90 5.69 -10.16
C ASP A 207 -28.17 5.03 -11.52
N LYS A 208 -29.24 5.43 -12.21
CA LYS A 208 -29.62 4.88 -13.52
C LYS A 208 -28.57 5.11 -14.62
N ASN A 209 -27.74 6.14 -14.47
CA ASN A 209 -26.67 6.48 -15.40
C ASN A 209 -25.33 5.82 -15.02
N LEU A 210 -25.27 5.03 -13.92
CA LEU A 210 -24.08 4.32 -13.49
C LEU A 210 -24.13 2.85 -13.93
N SER A 211 -23.08 2.41 -14.58
CA SER A 211 -22.77 0.99 -14.82
C SER A 211 -21.50 0.61 -14.07
N ILE A 212 -21.40 -0.66 -13.66
CA ILE A 212 -20.23 -1.16 -12.92
C ILE A 212 -19.61 -2.31 -13.69
N GLN A 213 -18.29 -2.25 -13.87
CA GLN A 213 -17.48 -3.34 -14.39
C GLN A 213 -16.52 -3.81 -13.31
N LEU A 214 -16.67 -5.06 -12.90
CA LEU A 214 -15.88 -5.69 -11.85
C LEU A 214 -14.87 -6.67 -12.46
N GLY A 215 -13.62 -6.59 -11.99
CA GLY A 215 -12.55 -7.49 -12.41
C GLY A 215 -11.59 -7.87 -11.30
N LEU A 216 -10.81 -8.90 -11.55
CA LEU A 216 -9.72 -9.28 -10.66
C LEU A 216 -8.54 -8.33 -10.83
N TRP A 217 -7.96 -7.93 -9.71
CA TRP A 217 -6.81 -7.06 -9.68
C TRP A 217 -5.54 -7.82 -10.11
N SER A 218 -4.80 -7.21 -10.99
CA SER A 218 -3.39 -7.46 -11.24
C SER A 218 -2.74 -6.16 -11.67
N ILE A 219 -1.40 -6.06 -11.62
CA ILE A 219 -0.67 -4.89 -12.11
C ILE A 219 -1.04 -4.61 -13.57
N GLN A 220 -1.06 -5.65 -14.40
CA GLN A 220 -1.38 -5.51 -15.83
C GLN A 220 -2.83 -5.09 -16.06
N ALA A 221 -3.79 -5.66 -15.30
CA ALA A 221 -5.20 -5.25 -15.38
C ALA A 221 -5.36 -3.78 -14.98
N MET A 222 -4.68 -3.34 -13.90
CA MET A 222 -4.70 -1.96 -13.44
C MET A 222 -4.14 -1.00 -14.49
N ILE A 223 -2.99 -1.33 -15.11
CA ILE A 223 -2.38 -0.54 -16.18
C ILE A 223 -3.31 -0.49 -17.40
N ASN A 224 -3.90 -1.61 -17.81
CA ASN A 224 -4.78 -1.65 -18.97
C ASN A 224 -6.06 -0.85 -18.73
N THR A 225 -6.69 -1.00 -17.56
CA THR A 225 -7.92 -0.27 -17.20
C THR A 225 -7.67 1.24 -17.14
N SER A 226 -6.55 1.69 -16.57
CA SER A 226 -6.25 3.11 -16.46
C SER A 226 -6.17 3.84 -17.79
N LYS A 227 -5.85 3.14 -18.88
CA LYS A 227 -5.68 3.74 -20.21
C LYS A 227 -6.96 4.33 -20.82
N PHE A 228 -8.13 3.90 -20.35
CA PHE A 228 -9.43 4.39 -20.84
C PHE A 228 -10.31 4.99 -19.74
N CYS A 229 -9.76 5.17 -18.54
CA CYS A 229 -10.42 5.88 -17.47
C CYS A 229 -10.06 7.36 -17.46
N ASP A 230 -10.96 8.17 -16.93
CA ASP A 230 -10.85 9.64 -16.86
C ASP A 230 -10.32 10.10 -15.51
N LEU A 231 -10.66 9.38 -14.44
CA LEU A 231 -10.26 9.70 -13.08
C LEU A 231 -10.25 8.45 -12.18
N ILE A 232 -9.56 8.59 -11.05
CA ILE A 232 -9.54 7.57 -9.98
C ILE A 232 -10.25 8.10 -8.74
N ILE A 233 -10.98 7.21 -8.04
CA ILE A 233 -11.55 7.49 -6.73
C ILE A 233 -10.92 6.58 -5.67
N ILE A 234 -10.63 7.15 -4.48
CA ILE A 234 -10.05 6.42 -3.35
C ILE A 234 -10.86 6.73 -2.09
N PRO A 235 -12.13 6.30 -2.02
CA PRO A 235 -12.93 6.49 -0.81
C PRO A 235 -12.39 5.65 0.34
N SER A 236 -12.40 6.23 1.54
CA SER A 236 -12.00 5.63 2.81
C SER A 236 -12.76 6.32 3.93
N ASP A 237 -12.51 5.93 5.18
CA ASP A 237 -13.00 6.64 6.35
C ASP A 237 -11.79 7.22 7.12
N PRO A 238 -11.58 8.55 7.13
CA PRO A 238 -10.52 9.19 7.90
C PRO A 238 -10.67 9.00 9.42
N ASN A 239 -11.87 8.69 9.90
CA ASN A 239 -12.16 8.47 11.31
C ASN A 239 -11.98 6.99 11.72
N ASP A 240 -11.83 6.07 10.77
CA ASP A 240 -11.51 4.68 11.12
C ASP A 240 -10.03 4.59 11.57
N PRO A 241 -9.79 4.34 12.85
CA PRO A 241 -8.43 4.30 13.38
C PRO A 241 -7.56 3.23 12.73
N LYS A 242 -8.17 2.16 12.18
CA LYS A 242 -7.45 1.13 11.42
C LYS A 242 -6.94 1.64 10.08
N LYS A 243 -7.44 2.79 9.61
CA LYS A 243 -7.06 3.40 8.34
C LYS A 243 -6.16 4.62 8.51
N ALA A 244 -6.03 5.16 9.70
CA ALA A 244 -5.25 6.39 9.94
C ALA A 244 -3.78 6.28 9.47
N GLY A 245 -3.18 5.09 9.59
CA GLY A 245 -1.78 4.83 9.20
C GLY A 245 -1.58 4.30 7.79
N VAL A 246 -2.63 4.20 6.95
CA VAL A 246 -2.46 3.63 5.60
C VAL A 246 -1.41 4.38 4.80
N SER A 247 -0.68 3.64 3.97
CA SER A 247 0.29 4.20 3.03
C SER A 247 -0.39 5.07 1.97
N SER A 248 0.32 6.10 1.49
CA SER A 248 -0.11 6.92 0.34
C SER A 248 0.01 6.20 -1.01
N ASN A 249 0.35 4.93 -1.03
CA ASN A 249 0.64 4.18 -2.26
C ASN A 249 -0.47 4.27 -3.32
N ARG A 250 -1.75 4.11 -2.94
CA ARG A 250 -2.85 4.20 -3.93
C ARG A 250 -2.92 5.57 -4.58
N LEU A 251 -2.73 6.64 -3.81
CA LEU A 251 -2.68 8.00 -4.34
C LEU A 251 -1.49 8.18 -5.29
N MET A 252 -0.29 7.75 -4.89
CA MET A 252 0.91 7.82 -5.73
C MET A 252 0.76 7.00 -7.00
N THR A 253 0.18 5.81 -6.91
CA THR A 253 -0.11 4.96 -8.08
C THR A 253 -1.11 5.62 -9.03
N ALA A 254 -2.16 6.26 -8.53
CA ALA A 254 -3.15 6.96 -9.33
C ALA A 254 -2.53 8.12 -10.11
N LEU A 255 -1.72 8.94 -9.45
CA LEU A 255 -1.01 10.07 -10.06
C LEU A 255 0.04 9.58 -11.09
N ALA A 256 0.74 8.48 -10.79
CA ALA A 256 1.68 7.86 -11.75
C ALA A 256 0.96 7.34 -13.00
N LEU A 257 -0.24 6.79 -12.85
CA LEU A 257 -1.08 6.35 -13.97
C LEU A 257 -1.64 7.51 -14.82
N GLY A 258 -1.38 8.76 -14.45
CA GLY A 258 -1.80 9.94 -15.20
C GLY A 258 -3.26 10.32 -15.00
N LEU A 259 -3.91 9.85 -13.94
CA LEU A 259 -5.32 10.09 -13.72
C LEU A 259 -5.57 11.10 -12.58
N PRO A 260 -6.36 12.15 -12.83
CA PRO A 260 -6.91 12.99 -11.79
C PRO A 260 -7.55 12.14 -10.70
N THR A 261 -7.34 12.50 -9.45
CA THR A 261 -7.71 11.64 -8.34
C THR A 261 -8.57 12.36 -7.33
N ALA A 262 -9.70 11.74 -6.92
CA ALA A 262 -10.42 12.13 -5.73
C ALA A 262 -10.22 11.09 -4.63
N ALA A 263 -9.89 11.54 -3.42
CA ALA A 263 -9.62 10.65 -2.30
C ALA A 263 -10.17 11.22 -0.98
N SER A 264 -10.52 10.36 -0.03
CA SER A 264 -10.75 10.79 1.35
C SER A 264 -9.45 11.31 1.95
N VAL A 265 -9.52 12.40 2.72
CA VAL A 265 -8.36 13.08 3.30
C VAL A 265 -7.80 12.28 4.46
N MET A 266 -7.05 11.23 4.13
CA MET A 266 -6.33 10.40 5.11
C MET A 266 -5.13 11.16 5.68
N GLU A 267 -4.72 10.86 6.92
CA GLU A 267 -3.58 11.52 7.56
C GLU A 267 -2.31 11.47 6.69
N SER A 268 -2.03 10.30 6.09
CA SER A 268 -0.88 10.10 5.20
C SER A 268 -0.98 10.86 3.86
N TYR A 269 -2.17 11.35 3.49
CA TYR A 269 -2.41 12.07 2.24
C TYR A 269 -2.32 13.59 2.41
N LYS A 270 -2.50 14.13 3.63
CA LYS A 270 -2.59 15.57 3.90
C LYS A 270 -1.44 16.39 3.29
N LYS A 271 -0.21 15.87 3.34
CA LYS A 271 0.95 16.57 2.75
C LYS A 271 0.95 16.61 1.21
N TYR A 272 -0.03 15.97 0.58
CA TYR A 272 -0.22 15.91 -0.87
C TYR A 272 -1.56 16.49 -1.30
N ASP A 273 -2.23 17.25 -0.44
CA ASP A 273 -3.58 17.79 -0.62
C ASP A 273 -3.75 18.62 -1.92
N GLN A 274 -2.69 19.28 -2.37
CA GLN A 274 -2.66 20.00 -3.64
C GLN A 274 -2.70 19.10 -4.89
N TYR A 275 -2.52 17.78 -4.76
CA TYR A 275 -2.42 16.83 -5.89
C TYR A 275 -3.65 15.91 -6.04
N PHE A 276 -4.62 16.03 -5.18
CA PHE A 276 -5.87 15.30 -5.30
C PHE A 276 -7.05 16.16 -4.85
N MET A 277 -8.25 15.75 -5.22
CA MET A 277 -9.49 16.37 -4.77
C MET A 277 -10.01 15.64 -3.53
N ASP A 278 -10.45 16.39 -2.52
CA ASP A 278 -11.21 15.78 -1.43
C ASP A 278 -12.53 15.23 -2.00
N ILE A 279 -12.72 13.91 -1.86
CA ILE A 279 -13.86 13.20 -2.42
C ILE A 279 -15.20 13.60 -1.79
N ASP A 280 -15.17 14.16 -0.57
CA ASP A 280 -16.35 14.65 0.14
C ASP A 280 -16.64 16.14 -0.12
N SER A 281 -15.80 16.81 -0.94
CA SER A 281 -15.99 18.22 -1.29
C SER A 281 -17.03 18.40 -2.41
N GLU A 282 -17.70 19.56 -2.43
CA GLU A 282 -18.60 19.93 -3.52
C GLU A 282 -17.92 19.96 -4.90
N LYS A 283 -16.60 20.17 -4.93
CA LYS A 283 -15.78 20.18 -6.14
C LYS A 283 -15.61 18.79 -6.76
N PHE A 284 -15.94 17.71 -6.06
CA PHE A 284 -15.87 16.35 -6.60
C PHE A 284 -16.73 16.19 -7.86
N ILE A 285 -17.90 16.81 -7.91
CA ILE A 285 -18.75 16.81 -9.12
C ILE A 285 -18.07 17.50 -10.28
N GLU A 286 -17.35 18.61 -10.03
CA GLU A 286 -16.56 19.29 -11.07
C GLU A 286 -15.46 18.36 -11.64
N LEU A 287 -14.81 17.57 -10.81
CA LEU A 287 -13.82 16.60 -11.25
C LEU A 287 -14.44 15.53 -12.15
N ILE A 288 -15.64 15.01 -11.81
CA ILE A 288 -16.34 14.05 -12.68
C ILE A 288 -16.73 14.69 -14.02
N ASP A 289 -17.30 15.90 -13.98
CA ASP A 289 -17.78 16.59 -15.19
C ASP A 289 -16.61 17.02 -16.10
N ASN A 290 -15.49 17.47 -15.52
CA ASN A 290 -14.37 18.07 -16.24
C ASN A 290 -12.99 17.57 -15.71
N PRO A 291 -12.65 16.30 -15.83
CA PRO A 291 -11.39 15.77 -15.29
C PRO A 291 -10.16 16.43 -15.91
N ASP A 292 -10.25 16.89 -17.16
CA ASP A 292 -9.14 17.53 -17.88
C ASP A 292 -8.61 18.79 -17.22
N LYS A 293 -9.45 19.54 -16.50
CA LYS A 293 -9.02 20.71 -15.73
C LYS A 293 -7.97 20.39 -14.66
N PHE A 294 -7.88 19.13 -14.24
CA PHE A 294 -6.98 18.68 -13.18
C PHE A 294 -5.70 18.02 -13.72
N HIS A 295 -5.50 17.95 -15.04
CA HIS A 295 -4.32 17.35 -15.65
C HIS A 295 -3.02 18.05 -15.23
N ASN A 296 -3.02 19.38 -15.13
CA ASN A 296 -1.83 20.11 -14.69
C ASN A 296 -1.43 19.76 -13.26
N GLN A 297 -2.40 19.48 -12.38
CA GLN A 297 -2.16 19.00 -11.01
C GLN A 297 -1.46 17.63 -11.01
N VAL A 298 -1.89 16.72 -11.90
CA VAL A 298 -1.26 15.41 -12.06
C VAL A 298 0.16 15.54 -12.63
N LEU A 299 0.36 16.42 -13.63
CA LEU A 299 1.68 16.66 -14.20
C LEU A 299 2.65 17.26 -13.19
N ASP A 300 2.19 18.18 -12.36
CA ASP A 300 2.98 18.77 -11.27
C ASP A 300 3.38 17.72 -10.22
N ALA A 301 2.44 16.82 -9.87
CA ALA A 301 2.72 15.69 -8.99
C ALA A 301 3.76 14.73 -9.59
N GLN A 302 3.64 14.43 -10.90
CA GLN A 302 4.59 13.58 -11.62
C GLN A 302 5.99 14.17 -11.68
N ASP A 303 6.11 15.48 -11.75
CA ASP A 303 7.41 16.18 -11.75
C ASP A 303 8.03 16.24 -10.34
N LYS A 304 7.26 16.65 -9.34
CA LYS A 304 7.77 16.99 -8.00
C LYS A 304 7.73 15.85 -6.99
N ILE A 305 6.74 14.97 -7.09
CA ILE A 305 6.45 13.98 -6.03
C ILE A 305 6.75 12.55 -6.47
N ILE A 306 6.25 12.13 -7.62
CA ILE A 306 6.36 10.75 -8.07
C ILE A 306 7.80 10.24 -8.17
N PRO A 307 8.81 11.04 -8.56
CA PRO A 307 10.21 10.59 -8.59
C PRO A 307 10.73 10.06 -7.25
N GLN A 308 10.18 10.52 -6.13
CA GLN A 308 10.55 10.10 -4.78
C GLN A 308 9.99 8.71 -4.41
N PHE A 309 9.04 8.20 -5.20
CA PHE A 309 8.34 6.92 -4.98
C PHE A 309 8.71 5.85 -6.01
N THR A 310 9.63 6.11 -6.92
CA THR A 310 10.12 5.09 -7.86
C THR A 310 10.80 3.95 -7.10
N GLN A 311 10.87 2.79 -7.72
CA GLN A 311 11.54 1.63 -7.12
C GLN A 311 13.02 1.89 -6.83
N GLU A 312 13.69 2.70 -7.67
CA GLU A 312 15.06 3.12 -7.44
C GLU A 312 15.18 4.04 -6.23
N ALA A 313 14.34 5.08 -6.15
CA ALA A 313 14.39 6.04 -5.05
C ALA A 313 14.08 5.38 -3.70
N ILE A 314 13.07 4.51 -3.65
CA ILE A 314 12.74 3.76 -2.44
C ILE A 314 13.80 2.70 -2.14
N GLY A 315 14.31 2.01 -3.16
CA GLY A 315 15.42 1.07 -3.00
C GLY A 315 16.65 1.72 -2.38
N GLN A 316 17.00 2.94 -2.80
CA GLN A 316 18.12 3.69 -2.21
C GLN A 316 17.86 4.05 -0.74
N LYS A 317 16.61 4.36 -0.35
CA LYS A 317 16.25 4.59 1.07
C LYS A 317 16.48 3.33 1.90
N TRP A 318 16.14 2.14 1.38
CA TRP A 318 16.42 0.87 2.03
C TRP A 318 17.92 0.63 2.21
N ILE A 319 18.73 0.89 1.17
CA ILE A 319 20.20 0.76 1.24
C ILE A 319 20.75 1.69 2.33
N ASN A 320 20.41 2.97 2.28
CA ASN A 320 20.86 3.97 3.25
C ASN A 320 20.45 3.60 4.70
N PHE A 321 19.28 3.02 4.87
CA PHE A 321 18.82 2.55 6.18
C PHE A 321 19.72 1.44 6.72
N PHE A 322 20.02 0.41 5.92
CA PHE A 322 20.90 -0.68 6.37
C PHE A 322 22.34 -0.22 6.60
N GLU A 323 22.83 0.76 5.85
CA GLU A 323 24.15 1.37 6.07
C GLU A 323 24.24 2.10 7.42
N LYS A 324 23.18 2.80 7.83
CA LYS A 324 23.09 3.45 9.16
C LYS A 324 23.11 2.47 10.34
N LEU A 325 22.76 1.21 10.12
CA LEU A 325 22.73 0.16 11.15
C LEU A 325 24.06 -0.59 11.28
N SER A 326 25.02 -0.30 10.40
CA SER A 326 26.31 -0.99 10.28
C SER A 326 27.31 -0.62 11.36
#